data_d67c3a6cb8293053e29201f2c58e9195
#
_entry.id   d67c3a6cb8293053e29201f2c58e9195
#
_cell.length_a   1.000
_cell.length_b   1.000
_cell.length_c   1.000
_cell.angle_alpha   90.00
_cell.angle_beta   90.00
_cell.angle_gamma   90.00
#
_symmetry.space_group_name_H-M   'P 1'
#
loop_
_entity.id
_entity.type
_entity.pdbx_description
1 polymer ?
#
loop_
_entity_poly.entity_id
_entity_poly.type
_entity_poly.pdbx_seq_one_letter_code
_entity_poly.pdbx_strand_id
1 'polypeptide(L)'
;MKRRKYVLTAVMFLIAALVICFTLPQLAEPRFQVENKIRSLLHRYDLTSRADAYEIRQIMTQDPSTSRTLMWQSQDEDNRALAEIRKKGEKASQVVPATSSVFTDNGVTRHLHTAMVTGLTPGTSYEYRVGNDRKRSPWMPLETPAQGSFSALIFPDSQSADYSGWKALAQKAFKDHPDVSFFVNMGDHVDNGEQAYQWDAWFDALQGVIERIPVAPLLGNHETYTLDWKVRRPLAYLQLFQLPAGDARYAGEFYSFDVGEVHFTVLNTQDSELKAWEPNLLKDEAEWLRRDLAGTKKKWKVVLMHRDVLQYGFASRPTPREEGFSDTGRFFMPIFDEAQVDAVLTAHLHTFRDRGHIKGFRRDETGPLYLLTGVAGDVQYPGLWKQHALDKMVAPQPEDRNYLLLRASNEALEFICYDKNGRKMHAVTVTK
;
A
#
# COMPACT_ATOMS: atom_id res chain seq x y z
N MET A 1 -1.46 59.76 -3.11
CA MET A 1 -0.61 58.85 -3.89
C MET A 1 0.27 57.93 -3.01
N LYS A 2 0.99 58.38 -1.99
CA LYS A 2 1.87 57.50 -1.18
C LYS A 2 1.13 56.35 -0.47
N ARG A 3 -0.03 56.59 0.19
CA ARG A 3 -0.81 55.54 0.88
C ARG A 3 -1.27 54.38 -0.07
N ARG A 4 -1.65 54.71 -1.30
CA ARG A 4 -2.07 53.72 -2.29
C ARG A 4 -0.91 52.80 -2.72
N LYS A 5 0.32 53.34 -2.85
CA LYS A 5 1.51 52.56 -3.13
C LYS A 5 1.84 51.57 -2.03
N TYR A 6 1.77 51.99 -0.77
CA TYR A 6 2.04 51.13 0.41
C TYR A 6 1.00 50.01 0.52
N VAL A 7 -0.27 50.28 0.27
CA VAL A 7 -1.33 49.25 0.25
C VAL A 7 -1.09 48.25 -0.89
N LEU A 8 -0.72 48.73 -2.09
CA LEU A 8 -0.43 47.83 -3.22
C LEU A 8 0.79 46.94 -2.95
N THR A 9 1.85 47.51 -2.38
CA THR A 9 3.04 46.77 -1.98
C THR A 9 2.73 45.73 -0.90
N ALA A 10 1.95 46.07 0.11
CA ALA A 10 1.53 45.13 1.17
C ALA A 10 0.66 43.98 0.60
N VAL A 11 -0.26 44.28 -0.33
CA VAL A 11 -1.07 43.28 -1.00
C VAL A 11 -0.20 42.35 -1.87
N MET A 12 0.78 42.91 -2.59
CA MET A 12 1.72 42.10 -3.40
C MET A 12 2.58 41.18 -2.51
N PHE A 13 3.06 41.68 -1.37
CA PHE A 13 3.80 40.84 -0.40
C PHE A 13 2.91 39.75 0.21
N LEU A 14 1.64 40.04 0.48
CA LEU A 14 0.68 39.05 0.99
C LEU A 14 0.40 37.96 -0.06
N ILE A 15 0.21 38.36 -1.31
CA ILE A 15 0.02 37.43 -2.44
C ILE A 15 1.28 36.57 -2.65
N ALA A 16 2.47 37.18 -2.64
CA ALA A 16 3.73 36.45 -2.77
C ALA A 16 3.94 35.47 -1.60
N ALA A 17 3.65 35.87 -0.38
CA ALA A 17 3.72 35.01 0.80
C ALA A 17 2.71 33.86 0.71
N LEU A 18 1.48 34.10 0.23
CA LEU A 18 0.49 33.06 -0.02
C LEU A 18 0.97 32.11 -1.12
N VAL A 19 1.48 32.60 -2.24
CA VAL A 19 2.01 31.75 -3.32
C VAL A 19 3.16 30.89 -2.79
N ILE A 20 4.09 31.47 -2.03
CA ILE A 20 5.20 30.72 -1.40
C ILE A 20 4.64 29.66 -0.45
N CYS A 21 3.66 30.01 0.39
CA CYS A 21 3.03 29.07 1.32
C CYS A 21 2.35 27.90 0.59
N PHE A 22 1.78 28.14 -0.60
CA PHE A 22 1.10 27.12 -1.39
C PHE A 22 2.02 26.32 -2.33
N THR A 23 3.25 26.77 -2.59
CA THR A 23 4.16 26.13 -3.55
C THR A 23 5.37 25.45 -2.91
N LEU A 24 5.74 25.80 -1.66
CA LEU A 24 6.87 25.15 -0.99
C LEU A 24 6.46 23.82 -0.34
N PRO A 25 7.07 22.70 -0.71
CA PRO A 25 6.80 21.37 -0.13
C PRO A 25 7.00 21.36 1.40
N GLN A 26 7.99 22.08 1.91
CA GLN A 26 8.30 22.19 3.35
C GLN A 26 7.17 22.81 4.18
N LEU A 27 6.24 23.52 3.54
CA LEU A 27 5.05 24.11 4.18
C LEU A 27 3.79 23.26 4.00
N ALA A 28 3.90 22.07 3.41
CA ALA A 28 2.75 21.20 3.16
C ALA A 28 2.04 20.81 4.46
N GLU A 29 2.77 20.40 5.47
CA GLU A 29 2.18 20.04 6.78
C GLU A 29 1.55 21.22 7.52
N PRO A 30 2.23 22.37 7.74
CA PRO A 30 1.59 23.54 8.33
C PRO A 30 0.32 23.98 7.58
N ARG A 31 0.34 23.95 6.26
CA ARG A 31 -0.82 24.25 5.41
C ARG A 31 -1.97 23.28 5.68
N PHE A 32 -1.70 21.98 5.66
CA PHE A 32 -2.66 20.93 5.97
C PHE A 32 -3.33 21.12 7.35
N GLN A 33 -2.56 21.46 8.38
CA GLN A 33 -3.08 21.72 9.72
C GLN A 33 -4.02 22.94 9.75
N VAL A 34 -3.70 23.99 8.97
CA VAL A 34 -4.57 25.16 8.84
C VAL A 34 -5.85 24.82 8.08
N GLU A 35 -5.74 24.08 6.96
CA GLU A 35 -6.88 23.61 6.17
C GLU A 35 -7.82 22.73 6.99
N ASN A 36 -7.29 21.82 7.79
CA ASN A 36 -8.07 20.99 8.71
C ASN A 36 -8.81 21.80 9.77
N LYS A 37 -8.17 22.81 10.35
CA LYS A 37 -8.84 23.72 11.30
C LYS A 37 -9.97 24.49 10.63
N ILE A 38 -9.75 24.98 9.40
CA ILE A 38 -10.78 25.68 8.63
C ILE A 38 -11.92 24.71 8.30
N ARG A 39 -11.64 23.51 7.82
CA ARG A 39 -12.63 22.46 7.52
C ARG A 39 -13.46 22.14 8.76
N SER A 40 -12.82 21.92 9.90
CA SER A 40 -13.48 21.66 11.18
C SER A 40 -14.38 22.83 11.64
N LEU A 41 -13.96 24.07 11.43
CA LEU A 41 -14.78 25.25 11.71
C LEU A 41 -16.00 25.34 10.79
N LEU A 42 -15.81 25.17 9.47
CA LEU A 42 -16.88 25.18 8.49
C LEU A 42 -17.92 24.10 8.80
N HIS A 43 -17.45 22.92 9.22
CA HIS A 43 -18.27 21.80 9.64
C HIS A 43 -19.07 22.13 10.92
N ARG A 44 -18.41 22.71 11.93
CA ARG A 44 -19.07 23.12 13.19
C ARG A 44 -20.25 24.09 12.97
N TYR A 45 -20.17 24.94 11.95
CA TYR A 45 -21.20 25.91 11.59
C TYR A 45 -22.15 25.45 10.47
N ASP A 46 -22.16 24.14 10.15
CA ASP A 46 -22.99 23.56 9.09
C ASP A 46 -22.79 24.17 7.69
N LEU A 47 -21.60 24.75 7.45
CA LEU A 47 -21.26 25.37 6.16
C LEU A 47 -20.72 24.36 5.13
N THR A 48 -20.46 23.12 5.56
CA THR A 48 -20.08 22.01 4.70
C THR A 48 -21.04 20.84 4.86
N SER A 49 -21.21 20.06 3.79
CA SER A 49 -22.08 18.88 3.83
C SER A 49 -21.47 17.79 4.73
N ARG A 50 -22.21 17.38 5.74
CA ARG A 50 -21.81 16.37 6.73
C ARG A 50 -21.77 14.95 6.19
N ALA A 51 -22.39 14.71 5.04
CA ALA A 51 -22.61 13.38 4.49
C ALA A 51 -21.73 13.09 3.27
N ASP A 52 -20.76 13.94 2.96
CA ASP A 52 -19.87 13.72 1.83
C ASP A 52 -18.86 12.63 2.17
N ALA A 53 -18.96 11.52 1.45
CA ALA A 53 -17.96 10.45 1.51
C ALA A 53 -16.70 10.86 0.73
N TYR A 54 -15.53 10.69 1.35
CA TYR A 54 -14.23 10.96 0.73
C TYR A 54 -13.22 9.83 1.07
N GLU A 55 -12.08 9.83 0.41
CA GLU A 55 -11.08 8.74 0.49
C GLU A 55 -11.74 7.36 0.39
N ILE A 56 -12.65 7.24 -0.56
CA ILE A 56 -13.35 5.99 -0.84
C ILE A 56 -12.34 5.02 -1.45
N ARG A 57 -12.30 3.80 -0.93
CA ARG A 57 -11.32 2.79 -1.36
C ARG A 57 -11.87 1.37 -1.31
N GLN A 58 -11.37 0.56 -2.20
CA GLN A 58 -11.59 -0.88 -2.22
C GLN A 58 -10.38 -1.58 -1.61
N ILE A 59 -10.60 -2.48 -0.67
CA ILE A 59 -9.57 -3.27 0.01
C ILE A 59 -9.73 -4.74 -0.38
N MET A 60 -8.61 -5.43 -0.62
CA MET A 60 -8.59 -6.86 -0.90
C MET A 60 -9.16 -7.65 0.27
N THR A 61 -9.94 -8.67 -0.04
CA THR A 61 -10.44 -9.68 0.89
C THR A 61 -9.73 -11.01 0.64
N GLN A 62 -9.91 -11.97 1.51
CA GLN A 62 -9.31 -13.31 1.35
C GLN A 62 -9.73 -13.97 0.01
N ASP A 63 -10.98 -13.79 -0.39
CA ASP A 63 -11.47 -14.16 -1.72
C ASP A 63 -12.11 -12.95 -2.41
N PRO A 64 -11.34 -12.17 -3.20
CA PRO A 64 -11.84 -10.97 -3.87
C PRO A 64 -12.75 -11.27 -5.05
N SER A 65 -12.88 -12.55 -5.46
CA SER A 65 -13.81 -12.94 -6.51
C SER A 65 -15.27 -13.01 -6.03
N THR A 66 -15.47 -13.17 -4.73
CA THR A 66 -16.80 -13.28 -4.11
C THR A 66 -17.09 -12.22 -3.04
N SER A 67 -16.09 -11.40 -2.68
CA SER A 67 -16.23 -10.38 -1.65
C SER A 67 -15.37 -9.15 -1.89
N ARG A 68 -15.70 -8.03 -1.21
CA ARG A 68 -14.94 -6.79 -1.25
C ARG A 68 -15.15 -6.00 0.03
N THR A 69 -14.09 -5.49 0.63
CA THR A 69 -14.18 -4.46 1.67
C THR A 69 -14.21 -3.08 1.03
N LEU A 70 -15.24 -2.29 1.35
CA LEU A 70 -15.37 -0.90 0.94
C LEU A 70 -15.15 -0.02 2.17
N MET A 71 -14.23 0.93 2.09
CA MET A 71 -13.98 1.88 3.15
C MET A 71 -14.09 3.31 2.64
N TRP A 72 -14.50 4.22 3.50
CA TRP A 72 -14.53 5.65 3.23
C TRP A 72 -14.51 6.44 4.52
N GLN A 73 -14.35 7.74 4.40
CA GLN A 73 -14.44 8.68 5.50
C GLN A 73 -15.61 9.65 5.30
N SER A 74 -16.10 10.22 6.39
CA SER A 74 -17.03 11.34 6.38
C SER A 74 -16.62 12.39 7.43
N GLN A 75 -17.32 13.53 7.46
CA GLN A 75 -17.04 14.60 8.42
C GLN A 75 -17.61 14.33 9.82
N ASP A 76 -18.57 13.43 9.94
CA ASP A 76 -19.26 13.09 11.20
C ASP A 76 -19.31 11.59 11.42
N GLU A 77 -19.50 11.20 12.69
CA GLU A 77 -20.04 9.88 13.01
C GLU A 77 -21.41 9.70 12.35
N ASP A 78 -21.53 8.63 11.60
CA ASP A 78 -22.80 8.26 10.98
C ASP A 78 -23.11 6.78 11.19
N ASN A 79 -23.98 6.50 12.14
CA ASN A 79 -24.47 5.13 12.44
C ASN A 79 -25.41 4.58 11.37
N ARG A 80 -25.74 5.35 10.34
CA ARG A 80 -26.55 4.96 9.19
C ARG A 80 -25.72 4.85 7.93
N ALA A 81 -24.39 4.83 8.10
CA ALA A 81 -23.48 4.63 6.99
C ALA A 81 -23.75 3.29 6.30
N LEU A 82 -23.73 3.29 4.99
CA LEU A 82 -24.01 2.13 4.17
C LEU A 82 -23.27 2.18 2.83
N ALA A 83 -23.05 1.01 2.27
CA ALA A 83 -22.74 0.83 0.86
C ALA A 83 -23.97 0.29 0.13
N GLU A 84 -24.08 0.62 -1.14
CA GLU A 84 -25.10 0.07 -2.04
C GLU A 84 -24.37 -0.47 -3.27
N ILE A 85 -24.69 -1.71 -3.67
CA ILE A 85 -24.04 -2.39 -4.79
C ILE A 85 -25.08 -3.01 -5.72
N ARG A 86 -24.78 -3.02 -7.02
CA ARG A 86 -25.60 -3.67 -8.04
C ARG A 86 -24.73 -4.24 -9.15
N LYS A 87 -25.19 -5.22 -9.89
CA LYS A 87 -24.56 -5.58 -11.16
C LYS A 87 -24.70 -4.41 -12.13
N LYS A 88 -23.65 -4.19 -12.90
CA LYS A 88 -23.60 -3.08 -13.87
C LYS A 88 -24.76 -3.17 -14.84
N GLY A 89 -25.50 -2.06 -14.97
CA GLY A 89 -26.67 -1.97 -15.83
C GLY A 89 -27.99 -2.48 -15.22
N GLU A 90 -27.96 -3.13 -14.04
CA GLU A 90 -29.19 -3.55 -13.35
C GLU A 90 -29.76 -2.40 -12.51
N LYS A 91 -31.10 -2.41 -12.33
CA LYS A 91 -31.79 -1.45 -11.43
C LYS A 91 -31.81 -1.92 -9.99
N ALA A 92 -31.88 -3.23 -9.77
CA ALA A 92 -31.90 -3.81 -8.45
C ALA A 92 -30.54 -3.66 -7.78
N SER A 93 -30.52 -3.21 -6.54
CA SER A 93 -29.32 -3.03 -5.72
C SER A 93 -29.47 -3.71 -4.37
N GLN A 94 -28.35 -4.12 -3.80
CA GLN A 94 -28.24 -4.60 -2.43
C GLN A 94 -27.67 -3.48 -1.56
N VAL A 95 -28.28 -3.25 -0.40
CA VAL A 95 -27.76 -2.33 0.62
C VAL A 95 -26.98 -3.14 1.65
N VAL A 96 -25.77 -2.71 1.95
CA VAL A 96 -24.87 -3.32 2.95
C VAL A 96 -24.61 -2.27 4.04
N PRO A 97 -25.07 -2.51 5.28
CA PRO A 97 -24.77 -1.63 6.41
C PRO A 97 -23.25 -1.56 6.63
N ALA A 98 -22.77 -0.38 7.01
CA ALA A 98 -21.38 -0.18 7.37
C ALA A 98 -21.21 -0.12 8.89
N THR A 99 -20.08 -0.59 9.39
CA THR A 99 -19.60 -0.27 10.73
C THR A 99 -18.88 1.08 10.67
N SER A 100 -19.02 1.86 11.76
CA SER A 100 -18.42 3.18 11.87
C SER A 100 -17.49 3.23 13.08
N SER A 101 -16.34 3.87 12.95
CA SER A 101 -15.40 4.10 14.04
C SER A 101 -14.81 5.51 13.96
N VAL A 102 -14.35 6.00 15.09
CA VAL A 102 -13.64 7.28 15.19
C VAL A 102 -12.18 7.01 15.52
N PHE A 103 -11.30 7.58 14.73
CA PHE A 103 -9.85 7.48 14.92
C PHE A 103 -9.24 8.87 14.96
N THR A 104 -8.49 9.17 16.02
CA THR A 104 -7.78 10.45 16.16
C THR A 104 -6.30 10.19 16.26
N ASP A 105 -5.52 10.80 15.37
CA ASP A 105 -4.06 10.75 15.36
C ASP A 105 -3.48 12.06 14.84
N ASN A 106 -2.32 12.50 15.33
CA ASN A 106 -1.70 13.78 14.96
C ASN A 106 -2.68 14.97 15.00
N GLY A 107 -3.59 15.01 15.96
CA GLY A 107 -4.60 16.06 16.08
C GLY A 107 -5.69 16.07 15.00
N VAL A 108 -5.74 15.05 14.14
CA VAL A 108 -6.75 14.86 13.10
C VAL A 108 -7.71 13.76 13.51
N THR A 109 -9.00 14.06 13.52
CA THR A 109 -10.06 13.08 13.78
C THR A 109 -10.67 12.63 12.47
N ARG A 110 -10.76 11.32 12.28
CA ARG A 110 -11.33 10.65 11.10
C ARG A 110 -12.54 9.84 11.52
N HIS A 111 -13.62 9.98 10.79
CA HIS A 111 -14.81 9.13 10.92
C HIS A 111 -14.76 8.09 9.81
N LEU A 112 -14.39 6.87 10.17
CA LEU A 112 -14.14 5.77 9.25
C LEU A 112 -15.38 4.89 9.14
N HIS A 113 -15.73 4.50 7.93
CA HIS A 113 -16.82 3.59 7.64
C HIS A 113 -16.33 2.39 6.85
N THR A 114 -16.81 1.21 7.20
CA THR A 114 -16.41 -0.05 6.56
C THR A 114 -17.63 -0.90 6.25
N ALA A 115 -17.81 -1.26 5.00
CA ALA A 115 -18.83 -2.20 4.54
C ALA A 115 -18.18 -3.43 3.91
N MET A 116 -18.49 -4.62 4.44
CA MET A 116 -18.05 -5.88 3.86
C MET A 116 -19.12 -6.40 2.91
N VAL A 117 -18.85 -6.33 1.62
CA VAL A 117 -19.72 -6.89 0.57
C VAL A 117 -19.36 -8.33 0.35
N THR A 118 -20.34 -9.22 0.38
CA THR A 118 -20.18 -10.67 0.17
C THR A 118 -21.19 -11.19 -0.84
N GLY A 119 -21.01 -12.43 -1.33
CA GLY A 119 -21.93 -13.05 -2.28
C GLY A 119 -21.83 -12.50 -3.69
N LEU A 120 -20.69 -11.90 -4.03
CA LEU A 120 -20.39 -11.46 -5.39
C LEU A 120 -20.16 -12.68 -6.29
N THR A 121 -20.42 -12.51 -7.57
CA THR A 121 -20.16 -13.53 -8.61
C THR A 121 -18.79 -13.28 -9.23
N PRO A 122 -17.90 -14.27 -9.34
CA PRO A 122 -16.62 -14.12 -10.01
C PRO A 122 -16.76 -13.61 -11.46
N GLY A 123 -15.78 -12.84 -11.95
CA GLY A 123 -15.71 -12.33 -13.31
C GLY A 123 -16.89 -11.42 -13.69
N THR A 124 -17.41 -10.67 -12.73
CA THR A 124 -18.63 -9.85 -12.92
C THR A 124 -18.36 -8.38 -12.63
N SER A 125 -18.89 -7.52 -13.51
CA SER A 125 -18.86 -6.08 -13.33
C SER A 125 -20.02 -5.61 -12.45
N TYR A 126 -19.68 -4.89 -11.40
CA TYR A 126 -20.60 -4.24 -10.47
C TYR A 126 -20.40 -2.72 -10.49
N GLU A 127 -21.38 -2.03 -9.92
CA GLU A 127 -21.29 -0.63 -9.52
C GLU A 127 -21.66 -0.51 -8.05
N TYR A 128 -20.93 0.31 -7.32
CA TYR A 128 -21.22 0.57 -5.93
C TYR A 128 -21.21 2.07 -5.64
N ARG A 129 -21.86 2.47 -4.55
CA ARG A 129 -21.80 3.80 -3.97
C ARG A 129 -21.83 3.70 -2.46
N VAL A 130 -21.27 4.69 -1.78
CA VAL A 130 -21.19 4.74 -0.32
C VAL A 130 -21.76 6.05 0.22
N GLY A 131 -22.08 6.08 1.49
CA GLY A 131 -22.66 7.25 2.17
C GLY A 131 -23.65 6.81 3.25
N ASN A 132 -24.82 7.45 3.26
CA ASN A 132 -25.89 7.15 4.20
C ASN A 132 -27.27 7.18 3.51
N ASP A 133 -28.35 7.09 4.32
CA ASP A 133 -29.74 7.14 3.83
C ASP A 133 -30.14 8.48 3.17
N ARG A 134 -29.39 9.57 3.45
CA ARG A 134 -29.68 10.92 2.93
C ARG A 134 -28.84 11.31 1.74
N LYS A 135 -27.54 10.95 1.77
CA LYS A 135 -26.58 11.34 0.71
C LYS A 135 -25.65 10.17 0.41
N ARG A 136 -25.44 9.93 -0.89
CA ARG A 136 -24.55 8.87 -1.39
C ARG A 136 -23.60 9.45 -2.42
N SER A 137 -22.43 8.84 -2.53
CA SER A 137 -21.48 9.14 -3.61
C SER A 137 -22.09 8.84 -4.99
N PRO A 138 -21.48 9.29 -6.08
CA PRO A 138 -21.73 8.74 -7.40
C PRO A 138 -21.50 7.23 -7.44
N TRP A 139 -22.07 6.55 -8.43
CA TRP A 139 -21.78 5.15 -8.70
C TRP A 139 -20.34 4.99 -9.20
N MET A 140 -19.60 4.04 -8.63
CA MET A 140 -18.21 3.71 -8.95
C MET A 140 -18.12 2.24 -9.37
N PRO A 141 -17.23 1.87 -10.28
CA PRO A 141 -17.08 0.48 -10.71
C PRO A 141 -16.43 -0.39 -9.65
N LEU A 142 -16.84 -1.66 -9.62
CA LEU A 142 -16.20 -2.73 -8.87
C LEU A 142 -16.18 -3.97 -9.77
N GLU A 143 -14.98 -4.48 -10.04
CA GLU A 143 -14.79 -5.67 -10.82
C GLU A 143 -14.36 -6.82 -9.91
N THR A 144 -15.00 -7.97 -10.05
CA THR A 144 -14.54 -9.18 -9.37
C THR A 144 -13.60 -9.97 -10.31
N PRO A 145 -12.45 -10.46 -9.81
CA PRO A 145 -11.57 -11.28 -10.64
C PRO A 145 -12.28 -12.50 -11.23
N ALA A 146 -12.01 -12.76 -12.50
CA ALA A 146 -12.40 -14.02 -13.13
C ALA A 146 -11.44 -15.14 -12.73
N GLN A 147 -11.83 -16.38 -12.97
CA GLN A 147 -10.92 -17.52 -12.98
C GLN A 147 -9.91 -17.37 -14.14
N GLY A 148 -8.65 -17.73 -13.90
CA GLY A 148 -7.63 -17.74 -14.94
C GLY A 148 -6.61 -16.58 -14.81
N SER A 149 -6.22 -16.02 -15.96
CA SER A 149 -5.14 -15.02 -16.01
C SER A 149 -5.59 -13.66 -15.48
N PHE A 150 -4.68 -12.98 -14.82
CA PHE A 150 -4.86 -11.60 -14.33
C PHE A 150 -3.55 -10.83 -14.39
N SER A 151 -3.63 -9.53 -14.15
CA SER A 151 -2.47 -8.68 -13.90
C SER A 151 -2.65 -7.84 -12.64
N ALA A 152 -1.54 -7.49 -12.00
CA ALA A 152 -1.50 -6.63 -10.82
C ALA A 152 -0.31 -5.68 -10.86
N LEU A 153 -0.47 -4.47 -10.32
CA LEU A 153 0.65 -3.55 -10.10
C LEU A 153 1.21 -3.76 -8.70
N ILE A 154 2.53 -3.71 -8.58
CA ILE A 154 3.24 -3.81 -7.31
C ILE A 154 4.12 -2.58 -7.17
N PHE A 155 3.77 -1.72 -6.22
CA PHE A 155 4.51 -0.53 -5.90
C PHE A 155 5.38 -0.77 -4.68
N PRO A 156 6.69 -0.53 -4.77
CA PRO A 156 7.57 -0.52 -3.61
C PRO A 156 7.29 0.67 -2.70
N ASP A 157 8.18 0.93 -1.77
CA ASP A 157 8.18 2.03 -0.81
C ASP A 157 7.77 3.35 -1.47
N SER A 158 6.60 3.87 -1.08
CA SER A 158 6.02 5.09 -1.64
C SER A 158 6.17 6.30 -0.73
N GLN A 159 6.84 6.13 0.42
CA GLN A 159 7.13 7.20 1.36
C GLN A 159 7.79 8.40 0.68
N SER A 160 7.32 9.59 1.02
CA SER A 160 7.73 10.82 0.37
C SER A 160 7.59 12.02 1.30
N ALA A 161 8.45 13.02 1.13
CA ALA A 161 8.20 14.35 1.68
C ALA A 161 7.20 15.12 0.79
N ASP A 162 7.31 14.93 -0.53
CA ASP A 162 6.39 15.45 -1.54
C ASP A 162 5.81 14.29 -2.38
N TYR A 163 4.53 14.04 -2.20
CA TYR A 163 3.80 12.94 -2.87
C TYR A 163 3.50 13.20 -4.36
N SER A 164 3.93 14.33 -4.93
CA SER A 164 3.72 14.63 -6.36
C SER A 164 4.40 13.59 -7.27
N GLY A 165 5.57 13.11 -6.88
CA GLY A 165 6.29 12.07 -7.61
C GLY A 165 5.62 10.69 -7.51
N TRP A 166 5.14 10.30 -6.34
CA TRP A 166 4.31 9.11 -6.15
C TRP A 166 3.02 9.20 -6.97
N LYS A 167 2.30 10.34 -6.91
CA LYS A 167 1.10 10.58 -7.72
C LYS A 167 1.36 10.42 -9.21
N ALA A 168 2.43 11.02 -9.72
CA ALA A 168 2.78 10.95 -11.14
C ALA A 168 3.07 9.51 -11.58
N LEU A 169 3.84 8.75 -10.77
CA LEU A 169 4.16 7.35 -11.02
C LEU A 169 2.90 6.49 -11.03
N ALA A 170 2.10 6.55 -9.95
CA ALA A 170 0.90 5.72 -9.79
C ALA A 170 -0.12 5.99 -10.90
N GLN A 171 -0.48 7.26 -11.12
CA GLN A 171 -1.45 7.63 -12.16
C GLN A 171 -1.00 7.19 -13.56
N LYS A 172 0.30 7.29 -13.85
CA LYS A 172 0.85 6.80 -15.12
C LYS A 172 0.80 5.28 -15.20
N ALA A 173 1.21 4.56 -14.16
CA ALA A 173 1.19 3.10 -14.15
C ALA A 173 -0.22 2.54 -14.39
N PHE A 174 -1.25 3.08 -13.72
CA PHE A 174 -2.63 2.67 -13.95
C PHE A 174 -3.18 3.08 -15.33
N LYS A 175 -2.70 4.18 -15.89
CA LYS A 175 -3.04 4.58 -17.26
C LYS A 175 -2.41 3.64 -18.30
N ASP A 176 -1.17 3.21 -18.07
CA ASP A 176 -0.44 2.32 -18.97
C ASP A 176 -0.95 0.87 -18.86
N HIS A 177 -1.53 0.49 -17.71
CA HIS A 177 -2.05 -0.83 -17.41
C HIS A 177 -3.50 -0.78 -16.89
N PRO A 178 -4.48 -0.41 -17.73
CA PRO A 178 -5.86 -0.15 -17.30
C PRO A 178 -6.62 -1.39 -16.82
N ASP A 179 -6.15 -2.59 -17.20
CA ASP A 179 -6.85 -3.87 -16.97
C ASP A 179 -6.31 -4.63 -15.73
N VAL A 180 -5.55 -3.95 -14.86
CA VAL A 180 -5.07 -4.60 -13.63
C VAL A 180 -6.20 -4.87 -12.66
N SER A 181 -6.21 -6.05 -12.07
CA SER A 181 -7.26 -6.52 -11.17
C SER A 181 -7.13 -5.93 -9.76
N PHE A 182 -5.91 -5.66 -9.32
CA PHE A 182 -5.59 -5.07 -8.02
C PHE A 182 -4.19 -4.48 -8.03
N PHE A 183 -3.83 -3.82 -6.94
CA PHE A 183 -2.44 -3.41 -6.73
C PHE A 183 -1.98 -3.70 -5.30
N VAL A 184 -0.68 -3.83 -5.15
CA VAL A 184 0.03 -4.00 -3.88
C VAL A 184 0.85 -2.74 -3.62
N ASN A 185 0.86 -2.26 -2.37
CA ASN A 185 1.92 -1.39 -1.88
C ASN A 185 2.75 -2.17 -0.84
N MET A 186 4.05 -2.23 -1.07
CA MET A 186 4.99 -3.11 -0.38
C MET A 186 5.44 -2.59 1.01
N GLY A 187 4.61 -1.78 1.67
CA GLY A 187 4.93 -1.11 2.94
C GLY A 187 5.57 0.26 2.74
N ASP A 188 5.84 0.95 3.83
CA ASP A 188 6.37 2.31 3.82
C ASP A 188 5.56 3.22 2.87
N HIS A 189 4.23 3.25 3.10
CA HIS A 189 3.29 4.12 2.37
C HIS A 189 3.63 5.58 2.63
N VAL A 190 4.00 5.85 3.88
CA VAL A 190 4.30 7.17 4.43
C VAL A 190 5.71 7.16 5.03
N ASP A 191 6.32 8.34 5.16
CA ASP A 191 7.63 8.48 5.80
C ASP A 191 7.52 8.42 7.34
N ASN A 192 6.30 8.70 7.87
CA ASN A 192 6.03 8.61 9.30
C ASN A 192 4.57 8.22 9.55
N GLY A 193 4.37 7.07 10.21
CA GLY A 193 3.05 6.48 10.42
C GLY A 193 2.08 7.33 11.26
N GLU A 194 2.59 8.24 12.12
CA GLU A 194 1.76 9.18 12.87
C GLU A 194 1.33 10.40 12.03
N GLN A 195 1.98 10.67 10.90
CA GLN A 195 1.80 11.87 10.10
C GLN A 195 0.49 11.85 9.31
N ALA A 196 -0.56 12.43 9.84
CA ALA A 196 -1.88 12.45 9.20
C ALA A 196 -1.87 13.05 7.78
N TYR A 197 -1.07 14.12 7.56
CA TYR A 197 -0.89 14.74 6.25
C TYR A 197 -0.39 13.75 5.19
N GLN A 198 0.59 12.91 5.55
CA GLN A 198 1.19 11.99 4.57
C GLN A 198 0.20 10.91 4.15
N TRP A 199 -0.63 10.43 5.05
CA TRP A 199 -1.72 9.51 4.73
C TRP A 199 -2.73 10.12 3.76
N ASP A 200 -3.19 11.35 4.03
CA ASP A 200 -4.10 12.05 3.12
C ASP A 200 -3.44 12.27 1.75
N ALA A 201 -2.17 12.67 1.71
CA ALA A 201 -1.43 12.86 0.47
C ALA A 201 -1.24 11.55 -0.31
N TRP A 202 -1.04 10.43 0.40
CA TRP A 202 -0.97 9.11 -0.22
C TRP A 202 -2.31 8.72 -0.87
N PHE A 203 -3.44 8.93 -0.19
CA PHE A 203 -4.76 8.69 -0.76
C PHE A 203 -5.08 9.63 -1.93
N ASP A 204 -4.77 10.92 -1.80
CA ASP A 204 -4.95 11.91 -2.86
C ASP A 204 -4.17 11.56 -4.14
N ALA A 205 -3.00 10.95 -3.99
CA ALA A 205 -2.21 10.46 -5.13
C ALA A 205 -2.95 9.39 -5.93
N LEU A 206 -3.78 8.58 -5.27
CA LEU A 206 -4.54 7.47 -5.84
C LEU A 206 -6.00 7.81 -6.16
N GLN A 207 -6.40 9.08 -6.00
CA GLN A 207 -7.78 9.52 -6.30
C GLN A 207 -8.18 9.16 -7.75
N GLY A 208 -9.37 8.61 -7.91
CA GLY A 208 -9.89 8.10 -9.18
C GLY A 208 -9.39 6.70 -9.55
N VAL A 209 -8.50 6.11 -8.74
CA VAL A 209 -7.96 4.76 -8.92
C VAL A 209 -8.43 3.83 -7.82
N ILE A 210 -8.14 4.15 -6.56
CA ILE A 210 -8.39 3.27 -5.41
C ILE A 210 -9.89 3.03 -5.15
N GLU A 211 -10.75 3.87 -5.70
CA GLU A 211 -12.19 3.68 -5.74
C GLU A 211 -12.62 2.59 -6.73
N ARG A 212 -11.75 2.20 -7.67
CA ARG A 212 -12.06 1.24 -8.74
C ARG A 212 -11.23 -0.02 -8.69
N ILE A 213 -9.98 0.09 -8.24
CA ILE A 213 -9.00 -0.99 -8.21
C ILE A 213 -8.62 -1.23 -6.76
N PRO A 214 -8.85 -2.44 -6.21
CA PRO A 214 -8.58 -2.73 -4.82
C PRO A 214 -7.10 -2.77 -4.50
N VAL A 215 -6.75 -2.34 -3.28
CA VAL A 215 -5.41 -2.40 -2.73
C VAL A 215 -5.22 -3.59 -1.80
N ALA A 216 -4.04 -4.23 -1.90
CA ALA A 216 -3.48 -5.15 -0.93
C ALA A 216 -2.23 -4.51 -0.32
N PRO A 217 -2.35 -3.69 0.74
CA PRO A 217 -1.21 -3.06 1.37
C PRO A 217 -0.52 -4.02 2.32
N LEU A 218 0.78 -3.84 2.55
CA LEU A 218 1.48 -4.50 3.65
C LEU A 218 2.18 -3.48 4.56
N LEU A 219 2.57 -3.92 5.74
CA LEU A 219 3.15 -3.09 6.77
C LEU A 219 4.66 -2.94 6.54
N GLY A 220 5.16 -1.70 6.47
CA GLY A 220 6.57 -1.37 6.53
C GLY A 220 6.98 -0.84 7.91
N ASN A 221 8.25 -0.52 8.11
CA ASN A 221 8.72 0.01 9.39
C ASN A 221 8.30 1.47 9.60
N HIS A 222 8.14 2.25 8.55
CA HIS A 222 7.74 3.67 8.64
C HIS A 222 6.31 3.85 9.16
N GLU A 223 5.43 2.89 8.99
CA GLU A 223 4.11 2.88 9.62
C GLU A 223 4.19 2.81 11.14
N THR A 224 5.32 2.36 11.71
CA THR A 224 5.52 2.19 13.16
C THR A 224 6.22 3.37 13.83
N TYR A 225 6.41 4.51 13.18
CA TYR A 225 7.11 5.64 13.77
C TYR A 225 6.20 6.79 14.16
N THR A 226 6.54 7.44 15.30
CA THR A 226 5.98 8.72 15.74
C THR A 226 6.65 9.87 15.00
N LEU A 227 6.11 11.08 15.13
CA LEU A 227 6.70 12.31 14.55
C LEU A 227 8.13 12.59 15.04
N ASP A 228 8.50 12.11 16.23
CA ASP A 228 9.84 12.22 16.79
C ASP A 228 10.67 10.93 16.62
N TRP A 229 10.30 10.09 15.65
CA TRP A 229 11.00 8.86 15.25
C TRP A 229 11.11 7.79 16.34
N LYS A 230 10.17 7.77 17.28
CA LYS A 230 10.05 6.68 18.25
C LYS A 230 9.11 5.61 17.71
N VAL A 231 9.36 4.39 18.12
CA VAL A 231 8.52 3.27 17.71
C VAL A 231 7.17 3.32 18.44
N ARG A 232 6.10 3.05 17.71
CA ARG A 232 4.71 2.92 18.18
C ARG A 232 4.00 1.79 17.42
N ARG A 233 2.83 1.39 17.90
CA ARG A 233 1.95 0.53 17.08
C ARG A 233 1.51 1.28 15.82
N PRO A 234 1.36 0.59 14.68
CA PRO A 234 0.98 1.19 13.38
C PRO A 234 -0.51 1.53 13.32
N LEU A 235 -0.99 2.37 14.27
CA LEU A 235 -2.43 2.60 14.49
C LEU A 235 -3.12 3.15 13.24
N ALA A 236 -2.49 4.11 12.54
CA ALA A 236 -3.09 4.69 11.33
C ALA A 236 -3.27 3.61 10.25
N TYR A 237 -2.24 2.80 9.97
CA TYR A 237 -2.35 1.70 9.02
C TYR A 237 -3.48 0.74 9.37
N LEU A 238 -3.54 0.27 10.61
CA LEU A 238 -4.56 -0.67 11.08
C LEU A 238 -6.00 -0.11 11.05
N GLN A 239 -6.16 1.21 11.15
CA GLN A 239 -7.46 1.87 11.05
C GLN A 239 -7.84 2.22 9.60
N LEU A 240 -6.87 2.57 8.79
CA LEU A 240 -7.11 2.98 7.39
C LEU A 240 -7.32 1.80 6.43
N PHE A 241 -6.89 0.59 6.82
CA PHE A 241 -7.04 -0.61 5.99
C PHE A 241 -7.67 -1.75 6.80
N GLN A 242 -8.93 -2.08 6.51
CA GLN A 242 -9.60 -3.25 7.09
C GLN A 242 -9.25 -4.48 6.25
N LEU A 243 -8.20 -5.16 6.64
CA LEU A 243 -7.63 -6.31 5.94
C LEU A 243 -8.17 -7.65 6.47
N PRO A 244 -8.05 -8.74 5.71
CA PRO A 244 -8.24 -10.09 6.24
C PRO A 244 -7.32 -10.32 7.44
N ALA A 245 -7.70 -11.21 8.33
CA ALA A 245 -6.86 -11.59 9.46
C ALA A 245 -6.28 -12.99 9.23
N GLY A 246 -4.96 -13.09 9.22
CA GLY A 246 -4.28 -14.39 9.27
C GLY A 246 -4.45 -15.04 10.65
N ASP A 247 -4.33 -14.22 11.68
CA ASP A 247 -4.64 -14.57 13.08
C ASP A 247 -5.37 -13.40 13.73
N ALA A 248 -6.46 -13.68 14.45
CA ALA A 248 -7.29 -12.64 15.06
C ALA A 248 -6.54 -11.75 16.07
N ARG A 249 -5.45 -12.25 16.67
CA ARG A 249 -4.59 -11.48 17.59
C ARG A 249 -3.81 -10.37 16.87
N TYR A 250 -3.53 -10.57 15.59
CA TYR A 250 -2.74 -9.70 14.72
C TYR A 250 -3.56 -9.22 13.52
N ALA A 251 -4.81 -8.86 13.78
CA ALA A 251 -5.74 -8.47 12.72
C ALA A 251 -5.21 -7.28 11.91
N GLY A 252 -5.07 -7.47 10.59
CA GLY A 252 -4.57 -6.46 9.66
C GLY A 252 -3.05 -6.42 9.50
N GLU A 253 -2.29 -7.23 10.25
CA GLU A 253 -0.83 -7.18 10.20
C GLU A 253 -0.22 -8.16 9.21
N PHE A 254 -0.74 -9.36 9.15
CA PHE A 254 -0.41 -10.37 8.13
C PHE A 254 -1.68 -11.11 7.69
N TYR A 255 -1.72 -11.51 6.44
CA TYR A 255 -2.92 -12.12 5.84
C TYR A 255 -2.59 -12.83 4.54
N SER A 256 -3.56 -13.56 3.98
CA SER A 256 -3.46 -14.14 2.64
C SER A 256 -4.72 -13.87 1.83
N PHE A 257 -4.58 -13.96 0.51
CA PHE A 257 -5.69 -13.85 -0.44
C PHE A 257 -5.40 -14.59 -1.74
N ASP A 258 -6.47 -14.98 -2.43
CA ASP A 258 -6.38 -15.75 -3.66
C ASP A 258 -6.89 -14.95 -4.87
N VAL A 259 -6.11 -14.93 -5.96
CA VAL A 259 -6.58 -14.41 -7.25
C VAL A 259 -6.20 -15.40 -8.35
N GLY A 260 -7.16 -15.84 -9.14
CA GLY A 260 -6.92 -16.90 -10.15
C GLY A 260 -6.30 -18.15 -9.50
N GLU A 261 -5.17 -18.58 -10.02
CA GLU A 261 -4.40 -19.72 -9.51
C GLU A 261 -3.22 -19.29 -8.62
N VAL A 262 -3.22 -18.07 -8.11
CA VAL A 262 -2.17 -17.55 -7.23
C VAL A 262 -2.69 -17.36 -5.81
N HIS A 263 -1.97 -17.94 -4.86
CA HIS A 263 -2.09 -17.67 -3.44
C HIS A 263 -1.04 -16.63 -3.04
N PHE A 264 -1.48 -15.50 -2.55
CA PHE A 264 -0.63 -14.44 -2.02
C PHE A 264 -0.62 -14.50 -0.50
N THR A 265 0.56 -14.59 0.09
CA THR A 265 0.77 -14.49 1.53
C THR A 265 1.50 -13.19 1.83
N VAL A 266 0.91 -12.35 2.65
CA VAL A 266 1.45 -11.06 3.10
C VAL A 266 1.96 -11.20 4.53
N LEU A 267 3.24 -10.88 4.76
CA LEU A 267 3.90 -11.01 6.05
C LEU A 267 4.17 -9.64 6.70
N ASN A 268 4.11 -9.64 8.04
CA ASN A 268 4.58 -8.54 8.88
C ASN A 268 6.02 -8.79 9.31
N THR A 269 6.94 -8.07 8.75
CA THR A 269 8.37 -8.20 9.09
C THR A 269 8.86 -7.14 10.09
N GLN A 270 7.96 -6.55 10.89
CA GLN A 270 8.28 -5.48 11.86
C GLN A 270 8.34 -6.01 13.31
N ASP A 271 8.75 -7.25 13.49
CA ASP A 271 8.82 -7.91 14.80
C ASP A 271 9.74 -7.18 15.80
N SER A 272 10.82 -6.55 15.32
CA SER A 272 11.74 -5.76 16.14
C SER A 272 11.09 -4.48 16.66
N GLU A 273 10.33 -3.78 15.83
CA GLU A 273 9.59 -2.57 16.18
C GLU A 273 8.41 -2.89 17.11
N LEU A 274 7.70 -3.96 16.83
CA LEU A 274 6.49 -4.34 17.57
C LEU A 274 6.74 -5.17 18.83
N LYS A 275 7.97 -5.57 19.09
CA LYS A 275 8.35 -6.47 20.18
C LYS A 275 7.79 -6.08 21.56
N ALA A 276 7.67 -4.79 21.85
CA ALA A 276 7.14 -4.31 23.13
C ALA A 276 5.64 -4.61 23.33
N TRP A 277 4.88 -4.71 22.26
CA TRP A 277 3.42 -4.98 22.27
C TRP A 277 3.11 -6.41 21.87
N GLU A 278 3.92 -7.00 20.99
CA GLU A 278 3.69 -8.27 20.33
C GLU A 278 4.93 -9.18 20.40
N PRO A 279 5.36 -9.58 21.60
CA PRO A 279 6.61 -10.31 21.80
C PRO A 279 6.66 -11.69 21.12
N ASN A 280 5.52 -12.24 20.73
CA ASN A 280 5.39 -13.53 20.05
C ASN A 280 5.08 -13.42 18.56
N LEU A 281 5.00 -12.20 17.99
CA LEU A 281 4.60 -11.96 16.60
C LEU A 281 5.32 -12.89 15.64
N LEU A 282 6.64 -12.88 15.61
CA LEU A 282 7.44 -13.66 14.67
C LEU A 282 7.16 -15.17 14.74
N LYS A 283 7.01 -15.71 15.97
CA LYS A 283 6.70 -17.13 16.18
C LYS A 283 5.29 -17.48 15.69
N ASP A 284 4.30 -16.69 16.10
CA ASP A 284 2.90 -16.94 15.80
C ASP A 284 2.62 -16.77 14.28
N GLU A 285 3.27 -15.78 13.66
CA GLU A 285 3.22 -15.59 12.21
C GLU A 285 3.86 -16.76 11.45
N ALA A 286 5.00 -17.27 11.90
CA ALA A 286 5.63 -18.43 11.27
C ALA A 286 4.77 -19.70 11.38
N GLU A 287 4.09 -19.91 12.51
CA GLU A 287 3.16 -21.03 12.69
C GLU A 287 1.94 -20.87 11.78
N TRP A 288 1.42 -19.65 11.65
CA TRP A 288 0.34 -19.35 10.73
C TRP A 288 0.79 -19.55 9.28
N LEU A 289 1.94 -19.01 8.88
CA LEU A 289 2.50 -19.11 7.53
C LEU A 289 2.62 -20.56 7.06
N ARG A 290 3.13 -21.47 7.92
CA ARG A 290 3.21 -22.90 7.56
C ARG A 290 1.84 -23.50 7.30
N ARG A 291 0.84 -23.16 8.12
CA ARG A 291 -0.55 -23.64 7.92
C ARG A 291 -1.17 -23.06 6.66
N ASP A 292 -0.98 -21.78 6.40
CA ASP A 292 -1.50 -21.04 5.26
C ASP A 292 -0.96 -21.65 3.95
N LEU A 293 0.37 -21.73 3.83
CA LEU A 293 1.04 -22.30 2.65
C LEU A 293 0.78 -23.81 2.44
N ALA A 294 0.55 -24.58 3.51
CA ALA A 294 0.17 -25.98 3.41
C ALA A 294 -1.31 -26.17 3.07
N GLY A 295 -2.17 -25.21 3.45
CA GLY A 295 -3.62 -25.26 3.24
C GLY A 295 -4.06 -24.92 1.82
N THR A 296 -3.29 -24.10 1.10
CA THR A 296 -3.65 -23.66 -0.24
C THR A 296 -3.52 -24.78 -1.27
N LYS A 297 -4.47 -24.80 -2.22
CA LYS A 297 -4.46 -25.70 -3.40
C LYS A 297 -4.13 -24.93 -4.69
N LYS A 298 -3.81 -23.66 -4.57
CA LYS A 298 -3.44 -22.84 -5.73
C LYS A 298 -2.12 -23.33 -6.32
N LYS A 299 -2.02 -23.21 -7.63
CA LYS A 299 -0.81 -23.61 -8.37
C LYS A 299 0.41 -22.81 -7.95
N TRP A 300 0.23 -21.49 -7.76
CA TRP A 300 1.31 -20.56 -7.47
C TRP A 300 1.23 -20.03 -6.04
N LYS A 301 2.37 -19.93 -5.39
CA LYS A 301 2.53 -19.35 -4.06
C LYS A 301 3.47 -18.15 -4.14
N VAL A 302 2.97 -16.96 -3.85
CA VAL A 302 3.74 -15.71 -3.87
C VAL A 302 3.74 -15.11 -2.48
N VAL A 303 4.91 -14.85 -1.92
CA VAL A 303 5.07 -14.19 -0.63
C VAL A 303 5.44 -12.73 -0.85
N LEU A 304 4.76 -11.84 -0.14
CA LEU A 304 4.97 -10.40 -0.12
C LEU A 304 5.41 -10.00 1.29
N MET A 305 6.54 -9.35 1.42
CA MET A 305 7.07 -8.90 2.71
C MET A 305 7.89 -7.63 2.54
N HIS A 306 7.90 -6.77 3.56
CA HIS A 306 8.59 -5.49 3.44
C HIS A 306 10.10 -5.65 3.56
N ARG A 307 10.60 -6.24 4.66
CA ARG A 307 12.04 -6.37 4.89
C ARG A 307 12.68 -7.38 3.95
N ASP A 308 13.88 -7.03 3.52
CA ASP A 308 14.63 -7.84 2.59
C ASP A 308 15.27 -9.08 3.25
N VAL A 309 15.34 -10.17 2.47
CA VAL A 309 15.98 -11.43 2.90
C VAL A 309 17.50 -11.35 2.86
N LEU A 310 18.08 -10.43 2.07
CA LEU A 310 19.53 -10.26 1.98
C LEU A 310 20.01 -9.10 2.86
N GLN A 311 21.26 -9.21 3.30
CA GLN A 311 21.99 -8.19 4.01
C GLN A 311 23.18 -7.74 3.18
N TYR A 312 23.23 -6.47 2.82
CA TYR A 312 24.35 -5.89 2.11
C TYR A 312 25.48 -5.49 3.05
N GLY A 313 26.72 -5.63 2.59
CA GLY A 313 27.89 -5.14 3.30
C GLY A 313 27.87 -3.62 3.44
N PHE A 314 28.18 -3.12 4.63
CA PHE A 314 28.20 -1.69 4.92
C PHE A 314 29.32 -1.36 5.91
N ALA A 315 30.44 -0.87 5.37
CA ALA A 315 31.68 -0.66 6.14
C ALA A 315 31.69 0.65 6.95
N SER A 316 30.89 1.65 6.57
CA SER A 316 30.94 3.00 7.18
C SER A 316 30.04 3.16 8.42
N ARG A 317 29.37 2.13 8.88
CA ARG A 317 28.60 2.14 10.14
C ARG A 317 29.54 1.97 11.34
N PRO A 318 29.16 2.48 12.55
CA PRO A 318 29.91 2.20 13.78
C PRO A 318 30.13 0.72 14.02
N THR A 319 29.14 -0.12 13.63
CA THR A 319 29.27 -1.57 13.58
C THR A 319 29.22 -1.98 12.11
N PRO A 320 30.35 -2.37 11.49
CA PRO A 320 30.37 -2.87 10.11
C PRO A 320 29.41 -4.07 9.97
N ARG A 321 28.70 -4.11 8.86
CA ARG A 321 27.82 -5.22 8.53
C ARG A 321 28.38 -5.94 7.31
N GLU A 322 28.56 -7.25 7.46
CA GLU A 322 29.02 -8.11 6.36
C GLU A 322 27.86 -8.43 5.40
N GLU A 323 28.21 -8.74 4.16
CA GLU A 323 27.29 -9.26 3.18
C GLU A 323 26.78 -10.65 3.59
N GLY A 324 25.51 -10.95 3.32
CA GLY A 324 24.92 -12.24 3.64
C GLY A 324 23.40 -12.24 3.64
N PHE A 325 22.83 -12.97 4.57
CA PHE A 325 21.38 -13.04 4.78
C PHE A 325 20.98 -12.25 6.03
N SER A 326 19.91 -11.49 5.93
CA SER A 326 19.33 -10.77 7.07
C SER A 326 18.74 -11.75 8.09
N ASP A 327 18.46 -11.28 9.30
CA ASP A 327 17.78 -12.10 10.32
C ASP A 327 16.40 -12.54 9.82
N THR A 328 15.68 -11.64 9.15
CA THR A 328 14.40 -11.93 8.48
C THR A 328 14.56 -13.04 7.43
N GLY A 329 15.60 -12.95 6.59
CA GLY A 329 15.90 -13.98 5.59
C GLY A 329 16.27 -15.33 6.24
N ARG A 330 17.12 -15.33 7.25
CA ARG A 330 17.49 -16.57 7.97
C ARG A 330 16.30 -17.26 8.63
N PHE A 331 15.32 -16.48 9.04
CA PHE A 331 14.12 -16.99 9.71
C PHE A 331 13.08 -17.53 8.71
N PHE A 332 12.73 -16.79 7.67
CA PHE A 332 11.63 -17.15 6.78
C PHE A 332 12.02 -18.02 5.58
N MET A 333 13.22 -17.87 5.01
CA MET A 333 13.64 -18.62 3.82
C MET A 333 13.54 -20.15 3.97
N PRO A 334 13.87 -20.78 5.11
CA PRO A 334 13.66 -22.22 5.29
C PRO A 334 12.19 -22.64 5.19
N ILE A 335 11.25 -21.77 5.62
CA ILE A 335 9.80 -22.04 5.51
C ILE A 335 9.36 -21.94 4.04
N PHE A 336 9.89 -20.97 3.30
CA PHE A 336 9.60 -20.81 1.87
C PHE A 336 10.11 -22.02 1.06
N ASP A 337 11.30 -22.52 1.37
CA ASP A 337 11.89 -23.70 0.74
C ASP A 337 11.05 -24.97 1.02
N GLU A 338 10.64 -25.16 2.28
CA GLU A 338 9.80 -26.30 2.73
C GLU A 338 8.42 -26.26 2.04
N ALA A 339 7.80 -25.08 1.97
CA ALA A 339 6.48 -24.88 1.39
C ALA A 339 6.50 -24.82 -0.15
N GLN A 340 7.67 -24.85 -0.78
CA GLN A 340 7.84 -24.69 -2.23
C GLN A 340 7.18 -23.42 -2.75
N VAL A 341 7.51 -22.26 -2.13
CA VAL A 341 7.10 -20.95 -2.62
C VAL A 341 7.72 -20.68 -3.99
N ASP A 342 6.99 -20.03 -4.88
CA ASP A 342 7.44 -19.75 -6.25
C ASP A 342 8.19 -18.42 -6.37
N ALA A 343 7.67 -17.41 -5.70
CA ALA A 343 8.29 -16.08 -5.72
C ALA A 343 8.16 -15.38 -4.36
N VAL A 344 9.18 -14.63 -3.98
CA VAL A 344 9.22 -13.79 -2.78
C VAL A 344 9.58 -12.38 -3.22
N LEU A 345 8.70 -11.43 -2.93
CA LEU A 345 8.91 -10.01 -3.22
C LEU A 345 9.19 -9.27 -1.92
N THR A 346 10.24 -8.45 -1.94
CA THR A 346 10.69 -7.64 -0.80
C THR A 346 10.84 -6.17 -1.19
N ALA A 347 10.96 -5.28 -0.21
CA ALA A 347 11.06 -3.83 -0.38
C ALA A 347 12.11 -3.23 0.58
N HIS A 348 11.88 -2.07 1.22
CA HIS A 348 12.66 -1.49 2.29
C HIS A 348 14.01 -0.86 1.89
N LEU A 349 14.68 -1.36 0.87
CA LEU A 349 16.03 -0.88 0.50
C LEU A 349 16.03 0.12 -0.66
N HIS A 350 14.85 0.48 -1.17
CA HIS A 350 14.62 1.48 -2.22
C HIS A 350 15.48 1.25 -3.47
N THR A 351 15.63 0.02 -3.89
CA THR A 351 16.38 -0.38 -5.10
C THR A 351 15.77 -1.64 -5.70
N PHE A 352 15.68 -1.69 -7.03
CA PHE A 352 15.24 -2.89 -7.72
C PHE A 352 16.41 -3.86 -7.93
N ARG A 353 16.19 -5.13 -7.55
CA ARG A 353 17.14 -6.23 -7.72
C ARG A 353 16.42 -7.51 -8.12
N ASP A 354 16.89 -8.16 -9.18
CA ASP A 354 16.58 -9.57 -9.43
C ASP A 354 17.72 -10.42 -8.86
N ARG A 355 17.39 -11.27 -7.90
CA ARG A 355 18.36 -12.18 -7.27
C ARG A 355 18.30 -13.58 -7.85
N GLY A 356 17.37 -13.82 -8.79
CA GLY A 356 17.11 -15.16 -9.31
C GLY A 356 16.60 -16.11 -8.23
N HIS A 357 16.72 -17.38 -8.49
CA HIS A 357 16.25 -18.43 -7.59
C HIS A 357 17.28 -18.73 -6.50
N ILE A 358 16.82 -18.84 -5.25
CA ILE A 358 17.66 -19.14 -4.09
C ILE A 358 16.98 -20.23 -3.27
N LYS A 359 17.74 -21.27 -2.88
CA LYS A 359 17.31 -22.35 -1.98
C LYS A 359 18.44 -22.76 -1.06
N GLY A 360 18.14 -23.01 0.21
CA GLY A 360 19.16 -23.38 1.18
C GLY A 360 20.29 -22.35 1.29
N PHE A 361 19.95 -21.07 1.20
CA PHE A 361 20.87 -19.93 1.28
C PHE A 361 21.94 -19.89 0.17
N ARG A 362 21.63 -20.42 -1.01
CA ARG A 362 22.52 -20.41 -2.17
C ARG A 362 21.71 -20.32 -3.45
N ARG A 363 22.40 -19.95 -4.54
CA ARG A 363 21.81 -19.99 -5.87
C ARG A 363 21.35 -21.41 -6.21
N ASP A 364 20.06 -21.58 -6.54
CA ASP A 364 19.48 -22.87 -6.92
C ASP A 364 18.19 -22.61 -7.71
N GLU A 365 18.16 -23.02 -8.95
CA GLU A 365 17.02 -22.80 -9.87
C GLU A 365 15.73 -23.56 -9.44
N THR A 366 15.80 -24.46 -8.45
CA THR A 366 14.63 -25.15 -7.90
C THR A 366 14.01 -24.43 -6.70
N GLY A 367 14.61 -23.33 -6.26
CA GLY A 367 14.12 -22.51 -5.15
C GLY A 367 13.18 -21.39 -5.61
N PRO A 368 12.64 -20.64 -4.67
CA PRO A 368 11.85 -19.44 -4.96
C PRO A 368 12.66 -18.40 -5.75
N LEU A 369 11.97 -17.67 -6.65
CA LEU A 369 12.49 -16.43 -7.21
C LEU A 369 12.45 -15.32 -6.14
N TYR A 370 13.54 -14.55 -5.98
CA TYR A 370 13.58 -13.41 -5.06
C TYR A 370 13.75 -12.10 -5.83
N LEU A 371 12.82 -11.16 -5.60
CA LEU A 371 12.87 -9.82 -6.18
C LEU A 371 12.80 -8.76 -5.08
N LEU A 372 13.72 -7.82 -5.11
CA LEU A 372 13.63 -6.56 -4.36
C LEU A 372 12.97 -5.52 -5.27
N THR A 373 11.85 -4.93 -4.85
CA THR A 373 10.88 -4.32 -5.76
C THR A 373 11.18 -2.90 -6.19
N GLY A 374 12.11 -2.18 -5.51
CA GLY A 374 12.55 -0.86 -5.97
C GLY A 374 12.13 0.31 -5.08
N VAL A 375 11.75 1.44 -5.66
CA VAL A 375 11.31 2.67 -5.00
C VAL A 375 10.22 3.37 -5.80
N ALA A 376 9.11 3.73 -5.16
CA ALA A 376 8.03 4.49 -5.77
C ALA A 376 7.93 5.94 -5.24
N GLY A 377 8.45 6.19 -4.05
CA GLY A 377 8.51 7.50 -3.41
C GLY A 377 9.69 8.37 -3.81
N ASP A 378 9.95 9.41 -3.03
CA ASP A 378 11.07 10.33 -3.26
C ASP A 378 12.30 10.06 -2.38
N VAL A 379 12.19 9.14 -1.41
CA VAL A 379 13.32 8.73 -0.58
C VAL A 379 14.19 7.73 -1.34
N GLN A 380 15.37 8.17 -1.73
CA GLN A 380 16.32 7.38 -2.54
C GLN A 380 17.67 7.30 -1.85
N TYR A 381 18.38 6.20 -2.06
CA TYR A 381 19.72 5.95 -1.49
C TYR A 381 20.75 5.66 -2.60
N PRO A 382 21.08 6.63 -3.46
CA PRO A 382 21.93 6.40 -4.61
C PRO A 382 23.31 5.88 -4.17
N GLY A 383 23.70 4.73 -4.71
CA GLY A 383 25.01 4.12 -4.45
C GLY A 383 25.22 3.59 -3.02
N LEU A 384 24.17 3.62 -2.15
CA LEU A 384 24.26 3.14 -0.76
C LEU A 384 24.44 1.61 -0.72
N TRP A 385 23.70 0.88 -1.54
CA TRP A 385 23.72 -0.57 -1.58
C TRP A 385 24.63 -1.07 -2.71
N LYS A 386 25.75 -1.67 -2.32
CA LYS A 386 26.65 -2.33 -3.28
C LYS A 386 25.98 -3.60 -3.81
N GLN A 387 26.50 -4.13 -4.91
CA GLN A 387 26.03 -5.39 -5.45
C GLN A 387 26.32 -6.52 -4.45
N HIS A 388 25.32 -7.35 -4.20
CA HIS A 388 25.44 -8.59 -3.44
C HIS A 388 25.82 -9.75 -4.37
N ALA A 389 26.56 -10.75 -3.89
CA ALA A 389 26.98 -11.91 -4.68
C ALA A 389 25.78 -12.69 -5.29
N LEU A 390 24.61 -12.61 -4.67
CA LEU A 390 23.37 -13.22 -5.17
C LEU A 390 22.54 -12.29 -6.07
N ASP A 391 22.94 -11.04 -6.30
CA ASP A 391 22.25 -10.19 -7.28
C ASP A 391 22.56 -10.67 -8.71
N LYS A 392 21.54 -11.06 -9.46
CA LYS A 392 21.61 -11.45 -10.86
C LYS A 392 21.49 -10.23 -11.77
N MET A 393 20.64 -9.28 -11.39
CA MET A 393 20.46 -7.99 -12.06
C MET A 393 20.26 -6.89 -11.01
N VAL A 394 20.88 -5.77 -11.26
CA VAL A 394 20.87 -4.56 -10.44
C VAL A 394 20.38 -3.41 -11.30
N ALA A 395 19.38 -2.65 -10.81
CA ALA A 395 18.93 -1.45 -11.52
C ALA A 395 20.09 -0.46 -11.73
N PRO A 396 20.15 0.21 -12.90
CA PRO A 396 21.13 1.27 -13.15
C PRO A 396 21.06 2.37 -12.10
N GLN A 397 22.22 2.88 -11.67
CA GLN A 397 22.30 3.96 -10.68
C GLN A 397 22.65 5.30 -11.34
N PRO A 398 22.12 6.44 -10.88
CA PRO A 398 21.13 6.56 -9.81
C PRO A 398 19.79 5.97 -10.23
N GLU A 399 19.19 5.19 -9.34
CA GLU A 399 17.90 4.58 -9.61
C GLU A 399 16.78 5.62 -9.51
N ASP A 400 15.85 5.56 -10.43
CA ASP A 400 14.66 6.39 -10.46
C ASP A 400 13.43 5.58 -9.98
N ARG A 401 12.33 6.27 -9.73
CA ARG A 401 11.07 5.63 -9.34
C ARG A 401 10.68 4.55 -10.35
N ASN A 402 10.20 3.45 -9.82
CA ASN A 402 9.82 2.28 -10.61
C ASN A 402 8.65 1.53 -9.96
N TYR A 403 8.10 0.58 -10.69
CA TYR A 403 7.06 -0.32 -10.24
C TYR A 403 7.14 -1.66 -10.99
N LEU A 404 6.52 -2.69 -10.44
CA LEU A 404 6.38 -3.99 -11.12
C LEU A 404 4.97 -4.17 -11.65
N LEU A 405 4.88 -4.80 -12.82
CA LEU A 405 3.67 -5.43 -13.33
C LEU A 405 3.84 -6.96 -13.19
N LEU A 406 2.95 -7.58 -12.42
CA LEU A 406 2.77 -9.03 -12.41
C LEU A 406 1.72 -9.40 -13.46
N ARG A 407 2.06 -10.33 -14.36
CA ARG A 407 1.11 -11.07 -15.18
C ARG A 407 1.12 -12.53 -14.73
N ALA A 408 -0.02 -13.01 -14.34
CA ALA A 408 -0.20 -14.37 -13.86
C ALA A 408 -1.13 -15.15 -14.77
N SER A 409 -0.73 -16.37 -15.08
CA SER A 409 -1.52 -17.35 -15.82
C SER A 409 -1.38 -18.74 -15.20
N ASN A 410 -2.04 -19.72 -15.79
CA ASN A 410 -1.81 -21.12 -15.40
C ASN A 410 -0.40 -21.60 -15.72
N GLU A 411 0.26 -21.02 -16.73
CA GLU A 411 1.56 -21.48 -17.23
C GLU A 411 2.73 -20.74 -16.60
N ALA A 412 2.54 -19.46 -16.22
CA ALA A 412 3.65 -18.63 -15.81
C ALA A 412 3.22 -17.47 -14.89
N LEU A 413 4.19 -17.04 -14.07
CA LEU A 413 4.22 -15.73 -13.42
C LEU A 413 5.29 -14.87 -14.09
N GLU A 414 4.93 -13.78 -14.74
CA GLU A 414 5.85 -12.83 -15.34
C GLU A 414 5.89 -11.54 -14.50
N PHE A 415 7.07 -11.18 -14.01
CA PHE A 415 7.33 -9.93 -13.29
C PHE A 415 8.09 -8.99 -14.20
N ILE A 416 7.53 -7.82 -14.48
CA ILE A 416 8.11 -6.82 -15.38
C ILE A 416 8.33 -5.52 -14.59
N CYS A 417 9.58 -5.07 -14.49
CA CYS A 417 9.93 -3.80 -13.89
C CYS A 417 9.88 -2.66 -14.92
N TYR A 418 9.17 -1.59 -14.60
CA TYR A 418 9.06 -0.36 -15.38
C TYR A 418 9.61 0.84 -14.61
N ASP A 419 10.30 1.75 -15.30
CA ASP A 419 10.68 3.05 -14.75
C ASP A 419 9.48 4.01 -14.72
N LYS A 420 9.65 5.19 -14.11
CA LYS A 420 8.63 6.25 -14.01
C LYS A 420 8.08 6.72 -15.36
N ASN A 421 8.81 6.49 -16.44
CA ASN A 421 8.39 6.87 -17.81
C ASN A 421 7.61 5.75 -18.51
N GLY A 422 7.45 4.59 -17.88
CA GLY A 422 6.82 3.39 -18.46
C GLY A 422 7.75 2.61 -19.38
N ARG A 423 9.07 2.84 -19.30
CA ARG A 423 10.07 2.07 -20.04
C ARG A 423 10.37 0.79 -19.27
N LYS A 424 10.28 -0.35 -19.94
CA LYS A 424 10.67 -1.66 -19.39
C LYS A 424 12.16 -1.69 -19.05
N MET A 425 12.48 -1.95 -17.80
CA MET A 425 13.84 -2.08 -17.28
C MET A 425 14.29 -3.54 -17.24
N HIS A 426 13.43 -4.43 -16.79
CA HIS A 426 13.72 -5.85 -16.61
C HIS A 426 12.46 -6.69 -16.72
N ALA A 427 12.61 -7.98 -16.97
CA ALA A 427 11.54 -8.96 -16.82
C ALA A 427 12.11 -10.32 -16.48
N VAL A 428 11.39 -11.05 -15.64
CA VAL A 428 11.71 -12.42 -15.25
C VAL A 428 10.42 -13.23 -15.21
N THR A 429 10.50 -14.51 -15.59
CA THR A 429 9.37 -15.42 -15.66
C THR A 429 9.65 -16.67 -14.85
N VAL A 430 8.67 -17.07 -14.03
CA VAL A 430 8.65 -18.36 -13.32
C VAL A 430 7.65 -19.26 -14.03
N THR A 431 8.05 -20.49 -14.33
CA THR A 431 7.22 -21.52 -14.98
C THR A 431 7.22 -22.82 -14.18
N LYS A 432 6.13 -23.59 -14.24
CA LYS A 432 5.98 -24.93 -13.65
C LYS A 432 5.45 -25.91 -14.68
#